data_fa3a8b67bc2b0c484795b364a4c7b9a5
#
_entry.id   fa3a8b67bc2b0c484795b364a4c7b9a5
#
_cell.length_a   1.000
_cell.length_b   1.000
_cell.length_c   1.000
_cell.angle_alpha   90.00
_cell.angle_beta   90.00
_cell.angle_gamma   90.00
#
_symmetry.space_group_name_H-M   'P 1'
#
loop_
_entity.id
_entity.type
_entity.pdbx_description
1 polymer ?
#
loop_
_entity_poly.entity_id
_entity_poly.type
_entity_poly.pdbx_seq_one_letter_code
_entity_poly.pdbx_strand_id
1 'polypeptide(L)'
;MAPTQPRHDDIIIRRRFGVHALTHAVKQLYAVTYPGHTDLGAEHEIYGEAEEVALVLAKGQGRSVWYEESPDSGRRTLVKSFRDSD
;
A
#
# COMPACT_ATOMS: atom_id res chain seq x y z
N MET A 1 18.95 12.20 0.97
CA MET A 1 17.79 12.59 1.78
C MET A 1 16.64 11.62 1.51
N ALA A 2 16.03 11.10 2.54
CA ALA A 2 14.91 10.18 2.36
C ALA A 2 13.71 10.91 1.77
N PRO A 3 12.94 10.26 0.88
CA PRO A 3 11.76 10.88 0.31
C PRO A 3 10.68 11.07 1.38
N THR A 4 9.94 12.16 1.27
CA THR A 4 8.84 12.48 2.19
C THR A 4 7.49 12.06 1.62
N GLN A 5 7.44 11.78 0.31
CA GLN A 5 6.23 11.38 -0.38
C GLN A 5 6.56 10.30 -1.41
N PRO A 6 5.62 9.40 -1.70
CA PRO A 6 5.84 8.37 -2.71
C PRO A 6 5.94 8.98 -4.11
N ARG A 7 6.76 8.35 -4.93
CA ARG A 7 6.85 8.66 -6.36
C ARG A 7 5.70 7.95 -7.07
N HIS A 8 5.38 8.39 -8.28
CA HIS A 8 4.24 7.86 -9.02
C HIS A 8 4.34 6.35 -9.32
N ASP A 9 5.55 5.80 -9.31
CA ASP A 9 5.79 4.37 -9.56
C ASP A 9 6.07 3.57 -8.28
N ASP A 10 6.01 4.21 -7.11
CA ASP A 10 6.17 3.50 -5.85
C ASP A 10 4.92 2.68 -5.54
N ILE A 11 5.05 1.73 -4.62
CA ILE A 11 3.96 0.87 -4.22
C ILE A 11 3.40 1.39 -2.90
N ILE A 12 2.08 1.44 -2.81
CA ILE A 12 1.39 1.90 -1.60
C ILE A 12 0.49 0.79 -1.08
N ILE A 13 0.62 0.48 0.20
CA ILE A 13 -0.31 -0.38 0.92
C ILE A 13 -1.35 0.55 1.53
N ARG A 14 -2.59 0.49 1.05
CA ARG A 14 -3.69 1.35 1.53
C ARG A 14 -4.62 0.57 2.43
N ARG A 15 -4.84 1.10 3.63
CA ARG A 15 -5.85 0.56 4.52
C ARG A 15 -7.22 1.03 4.06
N ARG A 16 -8.13 0.10 3.89
CA ARG A 16 -9.49 0.37 3.43
C ARG A 16 -10.49 -0.38 4.28
N PHE A 17 -11.74 0.05 4.22
CA PHE A 17 -12.84 -0.64 4.87
C PHE A 17 -13.82 -1.12 3.82
N GLY A 18 -14.20 -2.39 3.93
CA GLY A 18 -15.23 -2.98 3.10
C GLY A 18 -16.36 -3.50 3.96
N VAL A 19 -17.47 -3.84 3.34
CA VAL A 19 -18.64 -4.39 4.02
C VAL A 19 -18.89 -5.78 3.49
N HIS A 20 -19.04 -6.75 4.40
CA HIS A 20 -19.36 -8.12 4.01
C HIS A 20 -20.80 -8.17 3.47
N ALA A 21 -20.98 -8.77 2.29
CA ALA A 21 -22.27 -8.74 1.59
C ALA A 21 -23.40 -9.41 2.37
N LEU A 22 -23.09 -10.46 3.12
CA LEU A 22 -24.13 -11.23 3.83
C LEU A 22 -24.38 -10.73 5.25
N THR A 23 -23.33 -10.37 5.97
CA THR A 23 -23.43 -10.01 7.37
C THR A 23 -23.46 -8.51 7.63
N HIS A 24 -23.14 -7.70 6.61
CA HIS A 24 -22.98 -6.25 6.73
C HIS A 24 -21.92 -5.84 7.74
N ALA A 25 -21.05 -6.78 8.12
CA ALA A 25 -19.94 -6.48 9.01
C ALA A 25 -18.89 -5.69 8.29
N VAL A 26 -18.32 -4.69 8.96
CA VAL A 26 -17.23 -3.89 8.41
C VAL A 26 -15.93 -4.71 8.50
N LYS A 27 -15.22 -4.81 7.37
CA LYS A 27 -13.94 -5.48 7.30
C LYS A 27 -12.85 -4.46 7.05
N GLN A 28 -11.69 -4.66 7.66
CA GLN A 28 -10.49 -3.88 7.37
C GLN A 28 -9.68 -4.64 6.33
N LEU A 29 -9.33 -3.94 5.26
CA LEU A 29 -8.58 -4.53 4.14
C LEU A 29 -7.35 -3.68 3.84
N TYR A 30 -6.34 -4.33 3.27
CA TYR A 30 -5.10 -3.68 2.85
C TYR A 30 -4.92 -3.93 1.35
N ALA A 31 -4.96 -2.87 0.58
CA ALA A 31 -4.83 -2.95 -0.88
C ALA A 31 -3.43 -2.53 -1.30
N VAL A 32 -2.81 -3.34 -2.16
CA VAL A 32 -1.50 -3.04 -2.73
C VAL A 32 -1.72 -2.32 -4.05
N THR A 33 -1.25 -1.08 -4.17
CA THR A 33 -1.54 -0.24 -5.32
C THR A 33 -0.39 0.73 -5.61
N TYR A 34 -0.57 1.57 -6.63
CA TYR A 34 0.34 2.64 -7.01
C TYR A 34 -0.33 4.00 -6.80
N PRO A 35 0.45 5.09 -6.57
CA PRO A 35 -0.13 6.43 -6.49
C PRO A 35 -0.92 6.77 -7.75
N GLY A 36 -2.09 7.34 -7.57
CA GLY A 36 -2.93 7.73 -8.69
C GLY A 36 -3.74 6.61 -9.33
N HIS A 37 -3.52 5.37 -8.96
CA HIS A 37 -4.31 4.25 -9.45
C HIS A 37 -5.46 3.96 -8.49
N THR A 38 -6.65 3.83 -9.05
CA THR A 38 -7.84 3.46 -8.28
C THR A 38 -8.17 1.98 -8.43
N ASP A 39 -7.73 1.38 -9.54
CA ASP A 39 -7.87 -0.05 -9.75
C ASP A 39 -6.78 -0.76 -8.98
N LEU A 40 -7.21 -1.47 -7.97
CA LEU A 40 -6.30 -2.11 -7.06
C LEU A 40 -6.09 -3.55 -7.47
N GLY A 41 -4.90 -4.03 -7.24
CA GLY A 41 -4.62 -5.43 -7.36
C GLY A 41 -5.29 -6.20 -6.23
N ALA A 42 -4.59 -7.12 -5.62
CA ALA A 42 -5.16 -7.93 -4.55
C ALA A 42 -5.39 -7.11 -3.28
N GLU A 43 -6.52 -7.37 -2.64
CA GLU A 43 -6.81 -6.87 -1.31
C GLU A 43 -6.60 -8.00 -0.32
N HIS A 44 -6.01 -7.67 0.83
CA HIS A 44 -5.68 -8.64 1.86
C HIS A 44 -6.31 -8.24 3.19
N GLU A 45 -6.79 -9.21 3.94
CA GLU A 45 -7.36 -8.97 5.26
C GLU A 45 -6.28 -8.78 6.33
N ILE A 46 -5.07 -9.26 6.06
CA ILE A 46 -3.95 -9.20 6.99
C ILE A 46 -2.86 -8.31 6.43
N TYR A 47 -2.44 -7.31 7.20
CA TYR A 47 -1.41 -6.37 6.79
C TYR A 47 -0.10 -7.07 6.38
N GLY A 48 0.32 -8.09 7.13
CA GLY A 48 1.54 -8.81 6.83
C GLY A 48 1.56 -9.46 5.45
N GLU A 49 0.41 -9.94 4.99
CA GLU A 49 0.29 -10.50 3.65
C GLU A 49 0.42 -9.42 2.58
N ALA A 50 -0.24 -8.28 2.78
CA ALA A 50 -0.13 -7.15 1.85
C ALA A 50 1.29 -6.63 1.80
N GLU A 51 1.94 -6.51 2.95
CA GLU A 51 3.33 -6.06 3.04
C GLU A 51 4.26 -7.00 2.29
N GLU A 52 4.09 -8.30 2.45
CA GLU A 52 4.93 -9.29 1.78
C GLU A 52 4.82 -9.16 0.26
N VAL A 53 3.60 -9.07 -0.26
CA VAL A 53 3.37 -8.89 -1.69
C VAL A 53 4.00 -7.58 -2.18
N ALA A 54 3.79 -6.50 -1.45
CA ALA A 54 4.34 -5.19 -1.82
C ALA A 54 5.87 -5.20 -1.82
N LEU A 55 6.49 -5.83 -0.82
CA LEU A 55 7.95 -5.91 -0.72
C LEU A 55 8.54 -6.73 -1.85
N VAL A 56 7.92 -7.85 -2.22
CA VAL A 56 8.38 -8.67 -3.34
C VAL A 56 8.33 -7.89 -4.66
N LEU A 57 7.23 -7.20 -4.91
CA LEU A 57 7.09 -6.39 -6.12
C LEU A 57 8.09 -5.24 -6.14
N ALA A 58 8.25 -4.55 -5.04
CA ALA A 58 9.16 -3.41 -4.95
C ALA A 58 10.62 -3.83 -5.12
N LYS A 59 11.00 -4.94 -4.51
CA LYS A 59 12.36 -5.47 -4.62
C LYS A 59 12.72 -5.80 -6.06
N GLY A 60 11.80 -6.46 -6.77
CA GLY A 60 12.02 -6.83 -8.17
C GLY A 60 12.11 -5.65 -9.12
N GLN A 61 11.56 -4.50 -8.74
CA GLN A 61 11.48 -3.32 -9.59
C GLN A 61 12.31 -2.15 -9.08
N GLY A 62 13.00 -2.29 -7.95
CA GLY A 62 13.80 -1.22 -7.37
C GLY A 62 12.96 -0.02 -6.93
N ARG A 63 11.82 -0.26 -6.31
CA ARG A 63 10.88 0.77 -5.87
C ARG A 63 10.80 0.85 -4.36
N SER A 64 10.12 1.87 -3.86
CA SER A 64 9.84 2.01 -2.42
C SER A 64 8.43 1.55 -2.11
N VAL A 65 8.22 1.12 -0.87
CA VAL A 65 6.91 0.71 -0.36
C VAL A 65 6.48 1.69 0.72
N TRP A 66 5.25 2.16 0.62
CA TRP A 66 4.64 3.11 1.55
C TRP A 66 3.38 2.54 2.15
N TYR A 67 3.00 3.05 3.30
CA TYR A 67 1.75 2.70 3.96
C TYR A 67 0.87 3.93 4.12
N GLU A 68 -0.39 3.82 3.69
CA GLU A 68 -1.41 4.86 3.85
C GLU A 68 -2.50 4.35 4.78
N GLU A 69 -2.57 4.93 5.97
CA GLU A 69 -3.53 4.48 6.97
C GLU A 69 -4.96 4.92 6.66
N SER A 70 -5.10 6.14 6.13
CA SER A 70 -6.40 6.68 5.79
C SER A 70 -6.30 7.51 4.52
N PRO A 71 -7.18 7.30 3.53
CA PRO A 71 -7.17 8.11 2.32
C PRO A 71 -7.47 9.59 2.59
N ASP A 72 -8.20 9.89 3.66
CA ASP A 72 -8.58 11.26 3.99
C ASP A 72 -7.43 12.08 4.55
N SER A 73 -6.48 11.44 5.21
CA SER A 73 -5.37 12.14 5.82
C SER A 73 -4.27 12.53 4.83
N GLY A 74 -4.18 11.82 3.71
CA GLY A 74 -3.09 11.98 2.76
C GLY A 74 -1.73 11.63 3.33
N ARG A 75 -1.68 11.10 4.54
CA ARG A 75 -0.44 10.80 5.24
C ARG A 75 0.07 9.42 4.85
N ARG A 76 1.32 9.38 4.43
CA ARG A 76 1.97 8.14 4.00
C ARG A 76 3.29 7.98 4.74
N THR A 77 3.57 6.74 5.13
CA THR A 77 4.78 6.40 5.88
C THR A 77 5.63 5.45 5.04
N LEU A 78 6.91 5.73 4.94
CA LEU A 78 7.84 4.85 4.22
C LEU A 78 8.01 3.56 5.01
N VAL A 79 7.73 2.44 4.37
CA VAL A 79 7.93 1.11 4.95
C VAL A 79 9.33 0.61 4.65
N LYS A 80 9.71 0.61 3.37
CA LYS A 80 11.04 0.19 2.95
C LYS A 80 11.32 0.71 1.55
N SER A 81 12.59 1.03 1.29
CA SER A 81 13.03 1.46 -0.04
C SER A 81 14.02 0.47 -0.61
N PHE A 82 13.84 0.14 -1.88
CA PHE A 82 14.79 -0.66 -2.66
C PHE A 82 15.45 0.17 -3.75
N ARG A 83 15.30 1.50 -3.68
CA ARG A 83 15.93 2.41 -4.64
C ARG A 83 17.37 2.68 -4.22
N ASP A 84 18.29 2.65 -5.19
CA ASP A 84 19.70 2.83 -4.92
C ASP A 84 20.03 4.26 -4.48
N SER A 85 19.19 5.22 -4.87
CA SER A 85 19.44 6.64 -4.61
C SER A 85 18.76 7.17 -3.35
N ASP A 86 18.01 6.35 -2.65
CA ASP A 86 17.25 6.78 -1.46
C ASP A 86 17.95 6.48 -0.14
#